data_73c1e8c553515ed737bd8def624043b7
#
_entry.id   73c1e8c553515ed737bd8def624043b7
#
_cell.length_a   1.000
_cell.length_b   1.000
_cell.length_c   1.000
_cell.angle_alpha   90.00
_cell.angle_beta   90.00
_cell.angle_gamma   90.00
#
_symmetry.space_group_name_H-M   'P 1'
#
loop_
_entity.id
_entity.type
_entity.pdbx_description
1 polymer ?
#
loop_
_entity_poly.entity_id
_entity_poly.type
_entity_poly.pdbx_seq_one_letter_code
_entity_poly.pdbx_strand_id
1 'polypeptide(L)'
;MRSVRGRSTATAALVAISLLALPSGTTATADPAGAATLVVLGDSFTATAPVLGHADDGCARSPNSWPNKLATSTRLSGTAGFVDVSCNGGTIDTGNGWTLVHQTRKAHAQGAFGSDTRAVLIQAGLNDIWGASSGTAFPSTDCLLDIVEGCGLDAAEQNRLPDYHAVTGATYADRVREVVTFVRYYAPNARVALVGYPEIFPPGQPAACMDLAVVGRVVQPRAEGYIAYLDRLQDAQRAAAQLLGIEFVDVRAITAGHASCSEEPWISGLAGADSPFDGAPVHPNAQGNGAVAVQVRQRFGL
;
A
#
# COMPACT_ATOMS: atom_id res chain seq x y z
N MET A 1 -55.77 50.85 74.81
CA MET A 1 -55.28 52.23 74.98
C MET A 1 -53.91 52.40 74.37
N ARG A 2 -53.76 53.45 73.56
CA ARG A 2 -52.53 54.00 72.90
C ARG A 2 -51.78 53.14 71.87
N SER A 3 -52.07 53.49 70.62
CA SER A 3 -51.33 53.31 69.40
C SER A 3 -49.98 54.04 69.48
N VAL A 4 -48.91 53.37 68.98
CA VAL A 4 -47.68 54.06 68.57
C VAL A 4 -47.37 53.59 67.17
N ARG A 5 -47.45 54.51 66.24
CA ARG A 5 -47.04 54.31 64.80
C ARG A 5 -45.55 54.51 64.72
N GLY A 6 -44.85 53.46 64.33
CA GLY A 6 -43.45 53.56 63.91
C GLY A 6 -43.34 53.66 62.39
N ARG A 7 -42.72 54.73 61.89
CA ARG A 7 -42.37 54.95 60.49
C ARG A 7 -41.13 54.16 60.16
N SER A 8 -41.24 53.25 59.18
CA SER A 8 -40.08 52.58 58.64
C SER A 8 -39.64 53.33 57.33
N THR A 9 -38.47 53.87 57.36
CA THR A 9 -37.75 54.43 56.18
C THR A 9 -37.12 53.28 55.42
N ALA A 10 -37.57 53.10 54.17
CA ALA A 10 -36.96 52.13 53.24
C ALA A 10 -35.75 52.76 52.57
N THR A 11 -34.60 52.23 52.83
CA THR A 11 -33.34 52.57 52.15
C THR A 11 -33.24 51.69 50.93
N ALA A 12 -33.31 52.28 49.71
CA ALA A 12 -33.08 51.59 48.45
C ALA A 12 -31.60 51.44 48.22
N ALA A 13 -31.12 50.21 48.28
CA ALA A 13 -29.72 49.88 47.86
C ALA A 13 -29.71 49.63 46.35
N LEU A 14 -29.02 50.49 45.62
CA LEU A 14 -28.71 50.33 44.22
C LEU A 14 -27.58 49.30 44.10
N VAL A 15 -27.89 48.10 43.57
CA VAL A 15 -26.91 47.10 43.18
C VAL A 15 -26.45 47.42 41.78
N ALA A 16 -25.22 47.89 41.64
CA ALA A 16 -24.55 48.05 40.35
C ALA A 16 -24.10 46.67 39.84
N ILE A 17 -24.76 46.13 38.83
CA ILE A 17 -24.36 44.92 38.11
C ILE A 17 -23.26 45.32 37.12
N SER A 18 -22.00 45.00 37.44
CA SER A 18 -20.88 45.09 36.54
C SER A 18 -20.96 43.91 35.56
N LEU A 19 -21.36 44.13 34.32
CA LEU A 19 -21.21 43.15 33.24
C LEU A 19 -19.71 42.99 32.91
N LEU A 20 -19.14 41.92 33.39
CA LEU A 20 -17.82 41.41 32.91
C LEU A 20 -18.04 40.89 31.48
N ALA A 21 -17.59 41.64 30.49
CA ALA A 21 -17.45 41.16 29.11
C ALA A 21 -16.39 40.03 29.10
N LEU A 22 -16.86 38.80 28.96
CA LEU A 22 -15.97 37.66 28.65
C LEU A 22 -15.39 37.89 27.25
N PRO A 23 -14.07 37.74 27.06
CA PRO A 23 -13.51 37.77 25.72
C PRO A 23 -14.11 36.60 24.94
N SER A 24 -14.77 36.92 23.83
CA SER A 24 -15.19 35.91 22.84
C SER A 24 -13.92 35.28 22.30
N GLY A 25 -13.56 34.13 22.85
CA GLY A 25 -12.53 33.28 22.28
C GLY A 25 -12.98 32.89 20.88
N THR A 26 -12.38 33.47 19.87
CA THR A 26 -12.43 32.92 18.52
C THR A 26 -11.79 31.54 18.60
N THR A 27 -12.61 30.49 18.64
CA THR A 27 -12.16 29.15 18.30
C THR A 27 -11.65 29.25 16.88
N ALA A 28 -10.33 29.28 16.71
CA ALA A 28 -9.73 29.01 15.43
C ALA A 28 -10.19 27.62 15.03
N THR A 29 -11.21 27.53 14.17
CA THR A 29 -11.48 26.32 13.42
C THR A 29 -10.21 26.11 12.60
N ALA A 30 -9.40 25.09 12.96
CA ALA A 30 -8.37 24.61 12.07
C ALA A 30 -9.07 24.38 10.72
N ASP A 31 -8.58 25.02 9.68
CA ASP A 31 -9.01 24.69 8.31
C ASP A 31 -8.91 23.18 8.20
N PRO A 32 -9.94 22.48 7.69
CA PRO A 32 -9.84 21.06 7.46
C PRO A 32 -8.58 20.84 6.61
N ALA A 33 -7.63 20.08 7.13
CA ALA A 33 -6.41 19.76 6.39
C ALA A 33 -6.85 19.33 4.99
N GLY A 34 -6.35 19.99 3.95
CA GLY A 34 -6.71 19.68 2.57
C GLY A 34 -6.45 18.19 2.30
N ALA A 35 -7.15 17.62 1.32
CA ALA A 35 -6.98 16.21 0.94
C ALA A 35 -5.52 15.91 0.58
N ALA A 36 -5.08 14.67 0.77
CA ALA A 36 -3.72 14.27 0.44
C ALA A 36 -3.46 14.41 -1.07
N THR A 37 -2.31 14.95 -1.43
CA THR A 37 -1.86 15.03 -2.83
C THR A 37 -1.59 13.65 -3.42
N LEU A 38 -1.02 12.75 -2.60
CA LEU A 38 -0.63 11.39 -2.97
C LEU A 38 -1.19 10.39 -1.95
N VAL A 39 -1.95 9.42 -2.45
CA VAL A 39 -2.47 8.29 -1.65
C VAL A 39 -1.92 6.99 -2.22
N VAL A 40 -1.45 6.11 -1.35
CA VAL A 40 -0.89 4.81 -1.75
C VAL A 40 -1.57 3.70 -0.97
N LEU A 41 -2.02 2.70 -1.72
CA LEU A 41 -2.62 1.45 -1.24
C LEU A 41 -1.76 0.30 -1.75
N GLY A 42 -1.58 -0.75 -0.94
CA GLY A 42 -0.82 -1.88 -1.45
C GLY A 42 -0.46 -2.93 -0.42
N ASP A 43 0.36 -3.85 -0.90
CA ASP A 43 0.89 -4.97 -0.14
C ASP A 43 2.33 -4.75 0.33
N SER A 44 3.05 -5.85 0.58
CA SER A 44 4.45 -5.79 1.02
C SER A 44 5.42 -5.24 -0.02
N PHE A 45 5.11 -5.29 -1.31
CA PHE A 45 5.95 -4.67 -2.35
C PHE A 45 5.84 -3.14 -2.34
N THR A 46 4.77 -2.63 -1.77
CA THR A 46 4.56 -1.20 -1.49
C THR A 46 5.15 -0.82 -0.14
N ALA A 47 4.75 -1.52 0.93
CA ALA A 47 5.20 -1.23 2.30
C ALA A 47 6.69 -1.54 2.51
N THR A 48 7.19 -2.62 1.89
CA THR A 48 8.57 -3.13 1.99
C THR A 48 9.07 -3.17 3.43
N ALA A 49 8.15 -3.48 4.37
CA ALA A 49 8.47 -3.44 5.79
C ALA A 49 9.40 -4.59 6.19
N PRO A 50 10.35 -4.35 7.09
CA PRO A 50 11.12 -5.42 7.70
C PRO A 50 10.21 -6.47 8.36
N VAL A 51 10.60 -7.73 8.32
CA VAL A 51 9.81 -8.84 8.93
C VAL A 51 9.53 -8.59 10.42
N LEU A 52 10.46 -7.94 11.13
CA LEU A 52 10.33 -7.57 12.53
C LEU A 52 9.83 -6.14 12.75
N GLY A 53 9.38 -5.48 11.68
CA GLY A 53 8.87 -4.12 11.77
C GLY A 53 7.57 -4.04 12.54
N HIS A 54 7.45 -3.06 13.42
CA HIS A 54 6.24 -2.77 14.19
C HIS A 54 5.79 -1.33 13.91
N ALA A 55 4.49 -1.14 13.82
CA ALA A 55 3.87 0.18 13.76
C ALA A 55 2.58 0.18 14.59
N ASP A 56 2.16 1.33 15.07
CA ASP A 56 0.98 1.50 15.92
C ASP A 56 -0.30 1.02 15.23
N ASP A 57 -0.34 1.09 13.91
CA ASP A 57 -1.48 0.65 13.10
C ASP A 57 -1.40 -0.82 12.66
N GLY A 58 -0.38 -1.55 13.10
CA GLY A 58 -0.13 -2.95 12.70
C GLY A 58 0.54 -3.10 11.33
N CYS A 59 0.85 -2.00 10.64
CA CYS A 59 1.44 -2.01 9.29
C CYS A 59 2.71 -1.16 9.23
N ALA A 60 3.84 -1.74 9.56
CA ALA A 60 5.12 -1.09 9.36
C ALA A 60 5.38 -0.83 7.87
N ARG A 61 6.07 0.28 7.57
CA ARG A 61 6.47 0.67 6.22
C ARG A 61 7.93 1.09 6.24
N SER A 62 8.71 0.57 5.31
CA SER A 62 10.14 0.91 5.24
C SER A 62 10.33 2.37 4.79
N PRO A 63 11.24 3.12 5.39
CA PRO A 63 11.66 4.42 4.86
C PRO A 63 12.26 4.30 3.46
N ASN A 64 12.75 3.12 3.09
CA ASN A 64 13.31 2.79 1.78
C ASN A 64 12.26 2.29 0.77
N SER A 65 11.00 2.12 1.14
CA SER A 65 9.93 1.78 0.22
C SER A 65 9.76 2.84 -0.88
N TRP A 66 9.29 2.43 -2.05
CA TRP A 66 9.13 3.38 -3.16
C TRP A 66 8.14 4.53 -2.84
N PRO A 67 7.05 4.35 -2.06
CA PRO A 67 6.19 5.47 -1.68
C PRO A 67 6.89 6.48 -0.79
N ASN A 68 7.67 6.02 0.19
CA ASN A 68 8.40 6.91 1.09
C ASN A 68 9.53 7.66 0.37
N LYS A 69 10.25 7.00 -0.56
CA LYS A 69 11.23 7.67 -1.42
C LYS A 69 10.56 8.70 -2.34
N LEU A 70 9.40 8.38 -2.90
CA LEU A 70 8.60 9.30 -3.70
C LEU A 70 8.17 10.51 -2.87
N ALA A 71 7.56 10.29 -1.71
CA ALA A 71 7.11 11.35 -0.81
C ALA A 71 8.28 12.27 -0.38
N THR A 72 9.44 11.69 -0.09
CA THR A 72 10.66 12.47 0.24
C THR A 72 11.11 13.33 -0.94
N SER A 73 11.16 12.75 -2.14
CA SER A 73 11.62 13.46 -3.35
C SER A 73 10.68 14.57 -3.79
N THR A 74 9.40 14.48 -3.41
CA THR A 74 8.34 15.46 -3.71
C THR A 74 8.06 16.41 -2.55
N ARG A 75 8.80 16.30 -1.42
CA ARG A 75 8.62 17.08 -0.19
C ARG A 75 7.26 16.87 0.48
N LEU A 76 6.62 15.75 0.24
CA LEU A 76 5.35 15.36 0.88
C LEU A 76 5.55 14.54 2.16
N SER A 77 6.76 14.02 2.39
CA SER A 77 7.07 13.21 3.58
C SER A 77 6.82 14.00 4.87
N GLY A 78 6.10 13.37 5.81
CA GLY A 78 5.75 14.00 7.09
C GLY A 78 4.67 15.10 7.01
N THR A 79 4.01 15.25 5.87
CA THR A 79 2.91 16.22 5.68
C THR A 79 1.58 15.49 5.49
N ALA A 80 0.46 16.20 5.67
CA ALA A 80 -0.88 15.70 5.33
C ALA A 80 -1.05 15.42 3.82
N GLY A 81 -0.14 15.92 2.98
CA GLY A 81 -0.17 15.70 1.53
C GLY A 81 0.22 14.28 1.09
N PHE A 82 0.67 13.42 2.00
CA PHE A 82 1.02 12.04 1.73
C PHE A 82 0.34 11.07 2.70
N VAL A 83 -0.43 10.15 2.16
CA VAL A 83 -1.07 9.05 2.91
C VAL A 83 -0.70 7.72 2.29
N ASP A 84 0.03 6.91 3.01
CA ASP A 84 0.36 5.52 2.67
C ASP A 84 -0.31 4.59 3.69
N VAL A 85 -1.23 3.78 3.22
CA VAL A 85 -1.96 2.78 4.01
C VAL A 85 -1.64 1.35 3.57
N SER A 86 -0.58 1.16 2.80
CA SER A 86 -0.09 -0.16 2.43
C SER A 86 0.29 -1.00 3.64
N CYS A 87 0.22 -2.31 3.51
CA CYS A 87 0.53 -3.23 4.59
C CYS A 87 1.08 -4.56 4.06
N ASN A 88 2.10 -5.10 4.72
CA ASN A 88 2.59 -6.43 4.38
C ASN A 88 1.44 -7.46 4.41
N GLY A 89 1.39 -8.34 3.42
CA GLY A 89 0.29 -9.30 3.28
C GLY A 89 -1.03 -8.69 2.78
N GLY A 90 -1.04 -7.42 2.38
CA GLY A 90 -2.23 -6.78 1.79
C GLY A 90 -2.73 -7.52 0.56
N THR A 91 -4.06 -7.60 0.41
CA THR A 91 -4.75 -8.30 -0.69
C THR A 91 -5.73 -7.37 -1.38
N ILE A 92 -6.20 -7.76 -2.55
CA ILE A 92 -7.31 -7.05 -3.20
C ILE A 92 -8.57 -7.22 -2.34
N ASP A 93 -9.02 -8.45 -2.12
CA ASP A 93 -10.28 -8.76 -1.44
C ASP A 93 -10.27 -10.11 -0.70
N THR A 94 -9.19 -10.89 -0.74
CA THR A 94 -9.13 -12.19 -0.07
C THR A 94 -8.60 -12.08 1.36
N GLY A 95 -9.05 -13.02 2.21
CA GLY A 95 -8.64 -13.05 3.62
C GLY A 95 -9.32 -11.99 4.50
N ASN A 96 -8.95 -11.99 5.77
CA ASN A 96 -9.56 -11.13 6.81
C ASN A 96 -8.66 -9.96 7.22
N GLY A 97 -7.61 -9.68 6.44
CA GLY A 97 -6.59 -8.70 6.82
C GLY A 97 -6.74 -7.36 6.11
N TRP A 98 -5.63 -6.87 5.61
CA TRP A 98 -5.49 -5.56 4.97
C TRP A 98 -5.90 -5.60 3.50
N THR A 99 -7.20 -5.83 3.22
CA THR A 99 -7.72 -5.75 1.86
C THR A 99 -7.70 -4.30 1.34
N LEU A 100 -7.74 -4.13 0.02
CA LEU A 100 -7.81 -2.79 -0.58
C LEU A 100 -9.03 -1.99 -0.09
N VAL A 101 -10.16 -2.66 0.16
CA VAL A 101 -11.35 -2.00 0.73
C VAL A 101 -11.05 -1.48 2.14
N HIS A 102 -10.39 -2.28 2.99
CA HIS A 102 -9.99 -1.85 4.33
C HIS A 102 -9.02 -0.67 4.28
N GLN A 103 -8.00 -0.75 3.44
CA GLN A 103 -7.02 0.32 3.23
C GLN A 103 -7.69 1.60 2.73
N THR A 104 -8.61 1.49 1.76
CA THR A 104 -9.36 2.64 1.22
C THR A 104 -10.20 3.32 2.29
N ARG A 105 -10.91 2.55 3.12
CA ARG A 105 -11.68 3.10 4.25
C ARG A 105 -10.79 3.80 5.27
N LYS A 106 -9.63 3.23 5.56
CA LYS A 106 -8.66 3.85 6.47
C LYS A 106 -8.14 5.17 5.91
N ALA A 107 -7.74 5.21 4.63
CA ALA A 107 -7.32 6.45 3.97
C ALA A 107 -8.45 7.51 3.98
N HIS A 108 -9.68 7.09 3.70
CA HIS A 108 -10.84 7.98 3.73
C HIS A 108 -11.08 8.56 5.13
N ALA A 109 -11.00 7.73 6.18
CA ALA A 109 -11.15 8.19 7.56
C ALA A 109 -10.05 9.18 7.99
N GLN A 110 -8.90 9.18 7.32
CA GLN A 110 -7.83 10.16 7.49
C GLN A 110 -8.03 11.44 6.65
N GLY A 111 -9.13 11.55 5.90
CA GLY A 111 -9.39 12.69 5.02
C GLY A 111 -8.49 12.72 3.77
N ALA A 112 -7.96 11.57 3.34
CA ALA A 112 -6.99 11.50 2.26
C ALA A 112 -7.55 11.82 0.88
N PHE A 113 -8.85 11.63 0.65
CA PHE A 113 -9.49 11.82 -0.65
C PHE A 113 -10.22 13.14 -0.74
N GLY A 114 -10.03 13.88 -1.83
CA GLY A 114 -10.70 15.13 -2.12
C GLY A 114 -10.27 15.72 -3.46
N SER A 115 -10.71 16.94 -3.74
CA SER A 115 -10.39 17.67 -4.98
C SER A 115 -8.90 17.91 -5.20
N ASP A 116 -8.12 17.95 -4.12
CA ASP A 116 -6.68 18.23 -4.15
C ASP A 116 -5.84 16.95 -4.35
N THR A 117 -6.47 15.78 -4.28
CA THR A 117 -5.79 14.51 -4.54
C THR A 117 -5.39 14.42 -6.01
N ARG A 118 -4.08 14.29 -6.26
CA ARG A 118 -3.53 14.24 -7.63
C ARG A 118 -3.27 12.82 -8.11
N ALA A 119 -2.87 11.93 -7.21
CA ALA A 119 -2.54 10.55 -7.55
C ALA A 119 -3.02 9.57 -6.46
N VAL A 120 -3.63 8.47 -6.91
CA VAL A 120 -3.92 7.29 -6.08
C VAL A 120 -3.29 6.07 -6.74
N LEU A 121 -2.32 5.45 -6.06
CA LEU A 121 -1.50 4.38 -6.57
C LEU A 121 -1.82 3.09 -5.82
N ILE A 122 -2.07 2.00 -6.55
CA ILE A 122 -2.54 0.73 -6.00
C ILE A 122 -1.63 -0.40 -6.47
N GLN A 123 -1.00 -1.13 -5.55
CA GLN A 123 -0.15 -2.29 -5.85
C GLN A 123 -0.59 -3.47 -4.99
N ALA A 124 -1.35 -4.41 -5.54
CA ALA A 124 -1.89 -5.58 -4.86
C ALA A 124 -2.15 -6.73 -5.84
N GLY A 125 -2.43 -7.92 -5.32
CA GLY A 125 -2.80 -9.09 -6.11
C GLY A 125 -1.90 -10.29 -5.91
N LEU A 126 -0.65 -10.08 -5.45
CA LEU A 126 0.32 -11.17 -5.25
C LEU A 126 -0.08 -12.11 -4.10
N ASN A 127 -0.68 -11.56 -3.04
CA ASN A 127 -1.11 -12.33 -1.85
C ASN A 127 -2.53 -12.90 -1.96
N ASP A 128 -3.17 -12.66 -3.08
CA ASP A 128 -4.57 -13.07 -3.24
C ASP A 128 -4.70 -14.55 -3.57
N ILE A 129 -5.80 -15.14 -3.11
CA ILE A 129 -6.25 -16.45 -3.59
C ILE A 129 -6.87 -16.26 -4.97
N TRP A 130 -6.42 -17.05 -5.92
CA TRP A 130 -6.92 -17.04 -7.29
C TRP A 130 -7.51 -18.39 -7.65
N GLY A 131 -8.68 -18.39 -8.30
CA GLY A 131 -9.34 -19.61 -8.76
C GLY A 131 -9.73 -20.55 -7.64
N ALA A 132 -9.57 -21.84 -7.89
CA ALA A 132 -9.93 -22.91 -6.95
C ALA A 132 -8.79 -23.31 -6.00
N SER A 133 -7.57 -22.88 -6.28
CA SER A 133 -6.42 -23.18 -5.42
C SER A 133 -6.50 -22.37 -4.13
N SER A 134 -6.30 -23.04 -3.00
CA SER A 134 -6.09 -22.38 -1.69
C SER A 134 -4.63 -21.95 -1.47
N GLY A 135 -3.74 -22.27 -2.39
CA GLY A 135 -2.33 -21.84 -2.35
C GLY A 135 -2.22 -20.32 -2.44
N THR A 136 -1.25 -19.77 -1.73
CA THR A 136 -0.90 -18.34 -1.75
C THR A 136 0.51 -18.15 -2.29
N ALA A 137 0.80 -16.99 -2.88
CA ALA A 137 2.15 -16.69 -3.38
C ALA A 137 3.17 -16.54 -2.24
N PHE A 138 2.71 -16.12 -1.06
CA PHE A 138 3.49 -16.10 0.17
C PHE A 138 2.67 -16.79 1.28
N PRO A 139 3.18 -17.75 2.00
CA PRO A 139 4.56 -18.20 2.10
C PRO A 139 4.99 -19.25 1.06
N SER A 140 4.56 -19.16 -0.15
CA SER A 140 4.96 -20.08 -1.23
C SER A 140 6.45 -19.98 -1.60
N THR A 141 7.23 -19.18 -0.86
CA THR A 141 8.66 -19.47 -0.68
C THR A 141 8.87 -20.94 -0.32
N ASP A 142 7.92 -21.60 0.36
CA ASP A 142 7.99 -23.04 0.63
C ASP A 142 8.13 -23.85 -0.65
N CYS A 143 7.32 -23.55 -1.65
CA CYS A 143 7.40 -24.19 -2.96
C CYS A 143 8.71 -23.84 -3.67
N LEU A 144 9.22 -22.60 -3.59
CA LEU A 144 10.51 -22.22 -4.16
C LEU A 144 11.71 -22.87 -3.43
N LEU A 145 11.58 -23.12 -2.13
CA LEU A 145 12.60 -23.77 -1.32
C LEU A 145 12.47 -25.31 -1.30
N ASP A 146 11.36 -25.84 -1.74
CA ASP A 146 11.18 -27.28 -1.90
C ASP A 146 11.93 -27.78 -3.13
N ILE A 147 13.17 -28.21 -2.92
CA ILE A 147 14.03 -28.71 -3.98
C ILE A 147 13.56 -30.07 -4.56
N VAL A 148 12.64 -30.76 -3.87
CA VAL A 148 12.12 -32.06 -4.31
C VAL A 148 10.88 -31.87 -5.19
N GLU A 149 9.86 -31.18 -4.70
CA GLU A 149 8.62 -30.97 -5.43
C GLU A 149 8.66 -29.71 -6.31
N GLY A 150 9.30 -28.64 -5.85
CA GLY A 150 9.41 -27.37 -6.58
C GLY A 150 8.07 -26.67 -6.79
N CYS A 151 8.09 -25.71 -7.68
CA CYS A 151 6.93 -24.91 -8.12
C CYS A 151 6.63 -25.13 -9.60
N GLY A 152 6.50 -26.40 -10.03
CA GLY A 152 6.12 -26.74 -11.40
C GLY A 152 4.72 -26.27 -11.78
N LEU A 153 4.34 -26.47 -13.03
CA LEU A 153 3.02 -26.04 -13.55
C LEU A 153 1.85 -26.72 -12.82
N ASP A 154 2.06 -27.90 -12.26
CA ASP A 154 1.09 -28.68 -11.47
C ASP A 154 0.94 -28.21 -10.01
N ALA A 155 1.79 -27.29 -9.56
CA ALA A 155 1.78 -26.82 -8.17
C ALA A 155 0.47 -26.10 -7.80
N ALA A 156 -0.22 -25.47 -8.77
CA ALA A 156 -1.51 -24.84 -8.55
C ALA A 156 -2.61 -25.89 -8.32
N GLU A 157 -2.63 -26.98 -9.07
CA GLU A 157 -3.58 -28.10 -8.91
C GLU A 157 -3.35 -28.83 -7.58
N GLN A 158 -2.13 -28.81 -7.08
CA GLN A 158 -1.75 -29.34 -5.77
C GLN A 158 -1.99 -28.37 -4.60
N ASN A 159 -2.62 -27.23 -4.85
CA ASN A 159 -2.84 -26.15 -3.87
C ASN A 159 -1.57 -25.59 -3.22
N ARG A 160 -0.44 -25.64 -3.91
CA ARG A 160 0.86 -25.08 -3.46
C ARG A 160 1.15 -23.71 -4.05
N LEU A 161 0.41 -23.31 -5.09
CA LEU A 161 0.45 -21.99 -5.72
C LEU A 161 -0.97 -21.50 -5.98
N PRO A 162 -1.18 -20.18 -6.15
CA PRO A 162 -2.41 -19.65 -6.72
C PRO A 162 -2.69 -20.26 -8.09
N ASP A 163 -3.96 -20.44 -8.43
CA ASP A 163 -4.35 -20.88 -9.78
C ASP A 163 -4.09 -19.74 -10.77
N TYR A 164 -2.93 -19.79 -11.42
CA TYR A 164 -2.53 -18.76 -12.38
C TYR A 164 -3.40 -18.72 -13.65
N HIS A 165 -4.17 -19.77 -13.94
CA HIS A 165 -5.13 -19.77 -15.03
C HIS A 165 -6.35 -18.88 -14.75
N ALA A 166 -6.72 -18.72 -13.48
CA ALA A 166 -7.78 -17.83 -13.05
C ALA A 166 -7.37 -16.35 -13.01
N VAL A 167 -6.06 -16.05 -13.11
CA VAL A 167 -5.54 -14.69 -13.11
C VAL A 167 -5.70 -14.08 -14.49
N THR A 168 -6.80 -13.36 -14.69
CA THR A 168 -7.12 -12.67 -15.95
C THR A 168 -7.36 -11.19 -15.74
N GLY A 169 -7.23 -10.39 -16.80
CA GLY A 169 -7.53 -8.96 -16.74
C GLY A 169 -8.96 -8.67 -16.30
N ALA A 170 -9.93 -9.47 -16.74
CA ALA A 170 -11.33 -9.32 -16.34
C ALA A 170 -11.53 -9.62 -14.85
N THR A 171 -11.01 -10.77 -14.38
CA THR A 171 -11.12 -11.16 -12.96
C THR A 171 -10.43 -10.11 -12.07
N TYR A 172 -9.24 -9.65 -12.45
CA TYR A 172 -8.54 -8.62 -11.68
C TYR A 172 -9.33 -7.29 -11.67
N ALA A 173 -9.83 -6.85 -12.82
CA ALA A 173 -10.62 -5.62 -12.93
C ALA A 173 -11.89 -5.68 -12.08
N ASP A 174 -12.60 -6.82 -12.08
CA ASP A 174 -13.82 -6.99 -11.30
C ASP A 174 -13.54 -6.88 -9.79
N ARG A 175 -12.46 -7.47 -9.32
CA ARG A 175 -12.06 -7.43 -7.91
C ARG A 175 -11.65 -6.03 -7.40
N VAL A 176 -10.97 -5.22 -8.23
CA VAL A 176 -10.54 -3.86 -7.82
C VAL A 176 -11.56 -2.77 -8.17
N ARG A 177 -12.61 -3.08 -8.93
CA ARG A 177 -13.58 -2.11 -9.46
C ARG A 177 -14.22 -1.25 -8.39
N GLU A 178 -14.62 -1.85 -7.27
CA GLU A 178 -15.28 -1.13 -6.18
C GLU A 178 -14.35 -0.05 -5.61
N VAL A 179 -13.09 -0.39 -5.36
CA VAL A 179 -12.09 0.54 -4.86
C VAL A 179 -11.83 1.68 -5.84
N VAL A 180 -11.67 1.38 -7.13
CA VAL A 180 -11.48 2.40 -8.17
C VAL A 180 -12.67 3.32 -8.28
N THR A 181 -13.89 2.78 -8.19
CA THR A 181 -15.13 3.56 -8.22
C THR A 181 -15.23 4.50 -7.00
N PHE A 182 -14.92 3.99 -5.82
CA PHE A 182 -14.89 4.77 -4.59
C PHE A 182 -13.88 5.92 -4.68
N VAL A 183 -12.66 5.62 -5.13
CA VAL A 183 -11.60 6.63 -5.28
C VAL A 183 -12.04 7.72 -6.25
N ARG A 184 -12.58 7.37 -7.41
CA ARG A 184 -13.06 8.36 -8.39
C ARG A 184 -14.18 9.23 -7.89
N TYR A 185 -15.05 8.70 -7.02
CA TYR A 185 -16.13 9.48 -6.42
C TYR A 185 -15.61 10.54 -5.43
N TYR A 186 -14.69 10.15 -4.54
CA TYR A 186 -14.19 11.04 -3.49
C TYR A 186 -12.97 11.87 -3.90
N ALA A 187 -12.23 11.45 -4.92
CA ALA A 187 -11.07 12.15 -5.47
C ALA A 187 -11.20 12.29 -7.00
N PRO A 188 -12.16 13.09 -7.49
CA PRO A 188 -12.54 13.14 -8.91
C PRO A 188 -11.41 13.63 -9.83
N ASN A 189 -10.45 14.38 -9.30
CA ASN A 189 -9.31 14.92 -10.05
C ASN A 189 -8.08 14.00 -10.00
N ALA A 190 -8.12 12.92 -9.23
CA ALA A 190 -6.99 12.04 -9.06
C ALA A 190 -6.75 11.18 -10.30
N ARG A 191 -5.49 11.08 -10.70
CA ARG A 191 -5.04 10.04 -11.60
C ARG A 191 -4.88 8.75 -10.80
N VAL A 192 -5.64 7.71 -11.18
CA VAL A 192 -5.60 6.41 -10.52
C VAL A 192 -4.75 5.46 -11.34
N ALA A 193 -3.86 4.72 -10.71
CA ALA A 193 -3.03 3.73 -11.38
C ALA A 193 -2.92 2.41 -10.60
N LEU A 194 -2.88 1.30 -11.35
CA LEU A 194 -2.30 0.07 -10.86
C LEU A 194 -0.79 0.13 -11.05
N VAL A 195 -0.05 -0.25 -10.01
CA VAL A 195 1.41 -0.36 -10.00
C VAL A 195 1.76 -1.84 -10.08
N GLY A 196 2.48 -2.24 -11.11
CA GLY A 196 2.92 -3.62 -11.31
C GLY A 196 3.99 -4.05 -10.32
N TYR A 197 4.39 -5.31 -10.39
CA TYR A 197 5.48 -5.87 -9.60
C TYR A 197 6.81 -5.79 -10.34
N PRO A 198 7.94 -5.75 -9.64
CA PRO A 198 9.26 -5.76 -10.26
C PRO A 198 9.54 -7.10 -10.95
N GLU A 199 10.59 -7.14 -11.75
CA GLU A 199 11.15 -8.40 -12.24
C GLU A 199 11.82 -9.14 -11.10
N ILE A 200 11.04 -9.97 -10.39
CA ILE A 200 11.56 -10.81 -9.28
C ILE A 200 12.46 -11.89 -9.86
N PHE A 201 11.96 -12.60 -10.88
CA PHE A 201 12.68 -13.57 -11.69
C PHE A 201 12.49 -13.21 -13.16
N PRO A 202 13.46 -13.52 -14.04
CA PRO A 202 13.29 -13.28 -15.47
C PRO A 202 12.04 -14.01 -16.01
N PRO A 203 11.20 -13.37 -16.83
CA PRO A 203 9.96 -13.95 -17.31
C PRO A 203 10.20 -15.18 -18.21
N GLY A 204 9.29 -16.14 -18.17
CA GLY A 204 9.30 -17.32 -19.05
C GLY A 204 10.43 -18.30 -18.79
N GLN A 205 11.18 -18.16 -17.68
CA GLN A 205 12.25 -19.12 -17.34
C GLN A 205 11.69 -20.31 -16.57
N PRO A 206 12.27 -21.52 -16.72
CA PRO A 206 11.86 -22.68 -15.95
C PRO A 206 12.40 -22.69 -14.52
N ALA A 207 13.41 -21.89 -14.22
CA ALA A 207 14.12 -21.89 -12.96
C ALA A 207 14.10 -20.54 -12.29
N ALA A 208 14.01 -20.51 -10.97
CA ALA A 208 14.15 -19.34 -10.13
C ALA A 208 15.47 -19.39 -9.35
N CYS A 209 16.24 -18.30 -9.38
CA CYS A 209 17.46 -18.15 -8.61
C CYS A 209 17.23 -17.19 -7.44
N MET A 210 17.70 -17.61 -6.25
CA MET A 210 17.60 -16.83 -5.01
C MET A 210 18.95 -16.78 -4.31
N ASP A 211 19.32 -15.64 -3.77
CA ASP A 211 20.48 -15.52 -2.90
C ASP A 211 20.06 -15.77 -1.44
N LEU A 212 20.69 -16.77 -0.82
CA LEU A 212 20.52 -17.11 0.60
C LEU A 212 21.81 -16.71 1.33
N ALA A 213 21.73 -15.79 2.27
CA ALA A 213 22.91 -15.13 2.88
C ALA A 213 24.00 -16.05 3.40
N VAL A 214 23.64 -17.22 3.93
CA VAL A 214 24.62 -18.16 4.55
C VAL A 214 24.96 -19.31 3.60
N VAL A 215 24.02 -19.67 2.73
CA VAL A 215 24.13 -20.82 1.82
C VAL A 215 24.66 -20.38 0.45
N GLY A 216 24.53 -19.09 0.15
CA GLY A 216 24.86 -18.54 -1.17
C GLY A 216 23.69 -18.67 -2.15
N ARG A 217 24.03 -18.74 -3.41
CA ARG A 217 23.06 -18.77 -4.50
C ARG A 217 22.42 -20.17 -4.63
N VAL A 218 21.08 -20.20 -4.58
CA VAL A 218 20.26 -21.40 -4.72
C VAL A 218 19.39 -21.28 -5.96
N VAL A 219 19.35 -22.32 -6.77
CA VAL A 219 18.51 -22.39 -7.97
C VAL A 219 17.43 -23.45 -7.76
N GLN A 220 16.18 -23.03 -7.84
CA GLN A 220 15.04 -23.92 -7.96
C GLN A 220 14.83 -24.25 -9.44
N PRO A 221 15.12 -25.48 -9.91
CA PRO A 221 15.06 -25.82 -11.33
C PRO A 221 13.63 -26.03 -11.84
N ARG A 222 12.67 -26.17 -10.93
CA ARG A 222 11.24 -26.33 -11.24
C ARG A 222 10.46 -25.18 -10.65
N ALA A 223 10.48 -24.02 -11.32
CA ALA A 223 9.83 -22.79 -10.90
C ALA A 223 8.82 -22.28 -11.92
N GLU A 224 8.51 -23.05 -12.96
CA GLU A 224 7.69 -22.63 -14.10
C GLU A 224 6.32 -22.13 -13.67
N GLY A 225 5.68 -22.83 -12.72
CA GLY A 225 4.35 -22.45 -12.21
C GLY A 225 4.38 -21.12 -11.48
N TYR A 226 5.42 -20.88 -10.65
CA TYR A 226 5.56 -19.61 -9.95
C TYR A 226 5.83 -18.45 -10.91
N ILE A 227 6.72 -18.65 -11.87
CA ILE A 227 7.05 -17.63 -12.88
C ILE A 227 5.84 -17.38 -13.77
N ALA A 228 5.11 -18.43 -14.19
CA ALA A 228 3.86 -18.27 -14.94
C ALA A 228 2.80 -17.48 -14.15
N TYR A 229 2.71 -17.67 -12.84
CA TYR A 229 1.85 -16.87 -11.98
C TYR A 229 2.24 -15.37 -12.00
N LEU A 230 3.53 -15.06 -11.84
CA LEU A 230 4.02 -13.68 -11.89
C LEU A 230 3.76 -13.03 -13.25
N ASP A 231 3.95 -13.78 -14.33
CA ASP A 231 3.71 -13.30 -15.70
C ASP A 231 2.22 -13.02 -15.94
N ARG A 232 1.35 -13.95 -15.52
CA ARG A 232 -0.10 -13.78 -15.61
C ARG A 232 -0.60 -12.61 -14.79
N LEU A 233 -0.06 -12.42 -13.59
CA LEU A 233 -0.44 -11.29 -12.72
C LEU A 233 -0.08 -9.95 -13.37
N GLN A 234 1.11 -9.82 -13.94
CA GLN A 234 1.56 -8.64 -14.68
C GLN A 234 0.61 -8.32 -15.85
N ASP A 235 0.29 -9.33 -16.66
CA ASP A 235 -0.60 -9.16 -17.81
C ASP A 235 -2.03 -8.82 -17.36
N ALA A 236 -2.52 -9.46 -16.30
CA ALA A 236 -3.83 -9.18 -15.74
C ALA A 236 -3.95 -7.76 -15.20
N GLN A 237 -2.94 -7.27 -14.48
CA GLN A 237 -2.91 -5.87 -13.99
C GLN A 237 -2.94 -4.87 -15.14
N ARG A 238 -2.14 -5.09 -16.20
CA ARG A 238 -2.12 -4.23 -17.38
C ARG A 238 -3.48 -4.22 -18.09
N ALA A 239 -4.06 -5.39 -18.33
CA ALA A 239 -5.37 -5.51 -18.95
C ALA A 239 -6.49 -4.93 -18.11
N ALA A 240 -6.46 -5.16 -16.78
CA ALA A 240 -7.42 -4.59 -15.84
C ALA A 240 -7.39 -3.06 -15.83
N ALA A 241 -6.20 -2.46 -15.88
CA ALA A 241 -6.06 -1.01 -15.97
C ALA A 241 -6.74 -0.46 -17.23
N GLN A 242 -6.58 -1.13 -18.37
CA GLN A 242 -7.26 -0.76 -19.62
C GLN A 242 -8.78 -0.88 -19.50
N LEU A 243 -9.28 -2.00 -18.94
CA LEU A 243 -10.72 -2.24 -18.75
C LEU A 243 -11.38 -1.23 -17.81
N LEU A 244 -10.63 -0.75 -16.81
CA LEU A 244 -11.10 0.23 -15.85
C LEU A 244 -10.87 1.69 -16.30
N GLY A 245 -10.15 1.91 -17.42
CA GLY A 245 -9.78 3.23 -17.88
C GLY A 245 -8.90 3.98 -16.87
N ILE A 246 -7.98 3.28 -16.21
CA ILE A 246 -6.96 3.83 -15.30
C ILE A 246 -5.57 3.57 -15.85
N GLU A 247 -4.55 4.14 -15.20
CA GLU A 247 -3.18 3.96 -15.64
C GLU A 247 -2.58 2.64 -15.15
N PHE A 248 -1.54 2.19 -15.85
CA PHE A 248 -0.68 1.09 -15.40
C PHE A 248 0.77 1.55 -15.36
N VAL A 249 1.42 1.40 -14.22
CA VAL A 249 2.86 1.63 -14.06
C VAL A 249 3.57 0.28 -14.21
N ASP A 250 4.28 0.11 -15.30
CA ASP A 250 5.00 -1.13 -15.62
C ASP A 250 6.33 -1.21 -14.86
N VAL A 251 6.24 -1.64 -13.60
CA VAL A 251 7.41 -1.76 -12.72
C VAL A 251 8.36 -2.85 -13.21
N ARG A 252 7.85 -3.92 -13.84
CA ARG A 252 8.70 -4.96 -14.42
C ARG A 252 9.61 -4.40 -15.52
N ALA A 253 9.07 -3.56 -16.38
CA ALA A 253 9.88 -2.89 -17.41
C ALA A 253 10.91 -1.92 -16.80
N ILE A 254 10.58 -1.26 -15.68
CA ILE A 254 11.48 -0.37 -14.97
C ILE A 254 12.67 -1.13 -14.37
N THR A 255 12.43 -2.36 -13.89
CA THR A 255 13.40 -3.18 -13.17
C THR A 255 13.99 -4.32 -14.01
N ALA A 256 13.74 -4.31 -15.34
CA ALA A 256 14.20 -5.34 -16.25
C ALA A 256 15.73 -5.49 -16.22
N GLY A 257 16.19 -6.73 -16.11
CA GLY A 257 17.61 -7.05 -16.01
C GLY A 257 18.19 -6.98 -14.59
N HIS A 258 17.38 -6.58 -13.61
CA HIS A 258 17.77 -6.48 -12.20
C HIS A 258 17.05 -7.50 -11.29
N ALA A 259 16.63 -8.62 -11.87
CA ALA A 259 16.02 -9.72 -11.14
C ALA A 259 16.96 -10.30 -10.07
N SER A 260 16.40 -11.14 -9.19
CA SER A 260 17.20 -11.90 -8.23
C SER A 260 18.34 -12.66 -8.93
N CYS A 261 19.53 -12.68 -8.33
CA CYS A 261 20.76 -13.27 -8.86
C CYS A 261 21.32 -12.64 -10.16
N SER A 262 20.81 -11.52 -10.64
CA SER A 262 21.47 -10.77 -11.72
C SER A 262 22.83 -10.23 -11.26
N GLU A 263 23.58 -9.60 -12.16
CA GLU A 263 24.88 -8.99 -11.81
C GLU A 263 24.68 -7.82 -10.84
N GLU A 264 23.59 -7.07 -10.98
CA GLU A 264 23.20 -5.97 -10.11
C GLU A 264 21.73 -6.17 -9.70
N PRO A 265 21.46 -7.00 -8.65
CA PRO A 265 20.08 -7.32 -8.28
C PRO A 265 19.43 -6.15 -7.53
N TRP A 266 18.19 -5.82 -7.94
CA TRP A 266 17.32 -4.88 -7.23
C TRP A 266 16.27 -5.58 -6.36
N ILE A 267 16.39 -6.89 -6.23
CA ILE A 267 15.59 -7.76 -5.36
C ILE A 267 16.46 -8.23 -4.21
N SER A 268 15.99 -8.06 -2.98
CA SER A 268 16.68 -8.54 -1.77
C SER A 268 16.69 -10.05 -1.70
N GLY A 269 17.79 -10.63 -1.28
CA GLY A 269 17.90 -12.07 -1.01
C GLY A 269 17.03 -12.51 0.17
N LEU A 270 16.89 -13.83 0.37
CA LEU A 270 16.10 -14.40 1.47
C LEU A 270 16.71 -14.12 2.85
N ALA A 271 18.00 -13.89 2.94
CA ALA A 271 18.70 -13.50 4.16
C ALA A 271 20.02 -12.82 3.80
N GLY A 272 20.00 -11.60 3.35
CA GLY A 272 21.18 -10.75 3.12
C GLY A 272 21.52 -9.92 4.35
N ALA A 273 22.74 -9.36 4.38
CA ALA A 273 23.16 -8.43 5.43
C ALA A 273 22.21 -7.23 5.55
N ASP A 274 21.51 -6.89 4.46
CA ASP A 274 20.58 -5.77 4.36
C ASP A 274 19.12 -6.20 4.53
N SER A 275 18.80 -7.50 4.50
CA SER A 275 17.43 -8.02 4.43
C SER A 275 16.62 -7.93 5.73
N PRO A 276 17.14 -8.21 6.94
CA PRO A 276 16.30 -8.19 8.15
C PRO A 276 15.90 -6.79 8.60
N PHE A 277 16.65 -5.77 8.16
CA PHE A 277 16.51 -4.40 8.63
C PHE A 277 16.03 -3.42 7.55
N ASP A 278 16.17 -3.77 6.27
CA ASP A 278 15.93 -2.85 5.15
C ASP A 278 14.76 -3.26 4.24
N GLY A 279 14.08 -4.37 4.52
CA GLY A 279 12.91 -4.81 3.78
C GLY A 279 12.63 -6.31 3.93
N ALA A 280 11.57 -6.77 3.29
CA ALA A 280 11.22 -8.19 3.27
C ALA A 280 12.10 -8.96 2.25
N PRO A 281 12.40 -10.25 2.51
CA PRO A 281 13.07 -11.11 1.54
C PRO A 281 12.31 -11.22 0.22
N VAL A 282 13.02 -11.31 -0.90
CA VAL A 282 12.45 -11.43 -2.26
C VAL A 282 11.62 -10.20 -2.67
N HIS A 283 11.82 -9.07 -2.00
CA HIS A 283 11.19 -7.78 -2.28
C HIS A 283 12.22 -6.79 -2.86
N PRO A 284 11.77 -5.67 -3.42
CA PRO A 284 12.68 -4.65 -3.92
C PRO A 284 13.60 -4.13 -2.81
N ASN A 285 14.90 -4.06 -3.09
CA ASN A 285 15.86 -3.37 -2.24
C ASN A 285 15.77 -1.85 -2.41
N ALA A 286 16.65 -1.10 -1.74
CA ALA A 286 16.67 0.36 -1.79
C ALA A 286 16.87 0.92 -3.21
N GLN A 287 17.62 0.23 -4.08
CA GLN A 287 17.84 0.63 -5.48
C GLN A 287 16.59 0.42 -6.33
N GLY A 288 15.98 -0.78 -6.26
CA GLY A 288 14.75 -1.08 -6.97
C GLY A 288 13.60 -0.15 -6.57
N ASN A 289 13.41 0.07 -5.26
CA ASN A 289 12.44 1.04 -4.76
C ASN A 289 12.74 2.47 -5.25
N GLY A 290 14.01 2.85 -5.33
CA GLY A 290 14.44 4.16 -5.84
C GLY A 290 14.07 4.35 -7.32
N ALA A 291 14.32 3.35 -8.16
CA ALA A 291 13.98 3.37 -9.58
C ALA A 291 12.47 3.53 -9.80
N VAL A 292 11.65 2.78 -9.05
CA VAL A 292 10.18 2.91 -9.10
C VAL A 292 9.73 4.31 -8.70
N ALA A 293 10.24 4.85 -7.59
CA ALA A 293 9.89 6.19 -7.11
C ALA A 293 10.18 7.27 -8.15
N VAL A 294 11.34 7.22 -8.82
CA VAL A 294 11.73 8.17 -9.87
C VAL A 294 10.76 8.12 -11.05
N GLN A 295 10.43 6.92 -11.53
CA GLN A 295 9.53 6.74 -12.67
C GLN A 295 8.10 7.18 -12.35
N VAL A 296 7.59 6.85 -11.16
CA VAL A 296 6.27 7.31 -10.70
C VAL A 296 6.25 8.84 -10.61
N ARG A 297 7.28 9.45 -10.01
CA ARG A 297 7.39 10.91 -9.93
C ARG A 297 7.29 11.57 -11.31
N GLN A 298 8.07 11.10 -12.26
CA GLN A 298 8.09 11.64 -13.63
C GLN A 298 6.74 11.48 -14.31
N ARG A 299 6.14 10.30 -14.20
CA ARG A 299 4.87 9.98 -14.85
C ARG A 299 3.70 10.81 -14.34
N PHE A 300 3.63 11.04 -13.03
CA PHE A 300 2.53 11.77 -12.39
C PHE A 300 2.81 13.27 -12.23
N GLY A 301 4.00 13.75 -12.52
CA GLY A 301 4.38 15.15 -12.40
C GLY A 301 4.30 15.63 -10.94
N LEU A 302 4.73 14.77 -10.03
CA LEU A 302 4.73 15.03 -8.59
C LEU A 302 6.00 15.77 -8.13
#